data_c44a927876ad51fcd198c422a42617a5
#
_entry.id   c44a927876ad51fcd198c422a42617a5
#
_cell.length_a   1.000
_cell.length_b   1.000
_cell.length_c   1.000
_cell.angle_alpha   90.00
_cell.angle_beta   90.00
_cell.angle_gamma   90.00
#
_symmetry.space_group_name_H-M   'P 1'
#
loop_
_entity.id
_entity.type
_entity.pdbx_description
1 polymer ?
#
loop_
_entity_poly.entity_id
_entity_poly.type
_entity_poly.pdbx_seq_one_letter_code
_entity_poly.pdbx_strand_id
1 'polypeptide(L)'
;MTLNVAIIGSGFGGLAASVKLRNAGIDNFAMFERADELGGTWRDNTYPGCRCDVASNLYSLSFARNPNWSNSFSYQPEIQQYLLDVAKKFKLRDLIKFNHEVLDITYDQSKKLWKLKTNQGDFEAKNVILAAGGLAEARLPNIDGIESFAGQTMHTARWDSSIDLKGKRIAVIGTGASAVQMIPEIVPIASHVDVYQRTASWILPHMKGHPVKKWTTLVYRFVPGAQWSVRWAGYWRRELLGLAFTKKIERLQVGMDGAKQFRDLMIKDPVLNAKLTPDYTMGCKRVLISNYFYPAMVQPNVDLITEGIDRIEANGVRTKDGVLHEADVLICATGFYVTDSPVGKLVHGLDDAILADSYLGDMANYLGSSFSKFPNLFMLGGPNTSLGHNSIVFMHESQLNYIVPAIKYSLKKKAVVSPKESKAIEWTNAIRAKTPSTVWGTGCKSWYLNASGENTTVWPDQTFKFRTLTRGFKKQDHDITV
;
A
#
# COMPACT_ATOMS: atom_id res chain seq x y z
N MET A 1 4.93 -10.10 31.27
CA MET A 1 5.88 -11.00 30.56
C MET A 1 6.45 -10.23 29.37
N THR A 2 7.76 -10.07 29.30
CA THR A 2 8.40 -9.29 28.21
C THR A 2 8.49 -10.13 26.95
N LEU A 3 8.00 -9.59 25.83
CA LEU A 3 8.10 -10.21 24.51
C LEU A 3 9.52 -10.05 23.94
N ASN A 4 9.98 -11.03 23.18
CA ASN A 4 11.18 -10.84 22.38
C ASN A 4 10.92 -9.91 21.20
N VAL A 5 9.70 -9.98 20.58
CA VAL A 5 9.28 -9.13 19.48
C VAL A 5 7.79 -8.80 19.60
N ALA A 6 7.45 -7.52 19.48
CA ALA A 6 6.08 -7.07 19.21
C ALA A 6 5.95 -6.72 17.72
N ILE A 7 4.91 -7.22 17.06
CA ILE A 7 4.60 -6.94 15.66
C ILE A 7 3.31 -6.12 15.61
N ILE A 8 3.32 -4.96 14.99
CA ILE A 8 2.16 -4.08 14.92
C ILE A 8 1.49 -4.23 13.54
N GLY A 9 0.34 -4.88 13.53
CA GLY A 9 -0.44 -5.20 12.33
C GLY A 9 -0.31 -6.66 11.88
N SER A 10 -1.42 -7.24 11.44
CA SER A 10 -1.56 -8.64 11.01
C SER A 10 -1.94 -8.80 9.52
N GLY A 11 -1.52 -7.85 8.68
CA GLY A 11 -1.59 -7.97 7.22
C GLY A 11 -0.46 -8.83 6.64
N PHE A 12 -0.20 -8.72 5.32
CA PHE A 12 0.89 -9.43 4.63
C PHE A 12 2.24 -9.30 5.34
N GLY A 13 2.59 -8.08 5.79
CA GLY A 13 3.87 -7.82 6.47
C GLY A 13 3.99 -8.55 7.79
N GLY A 14 2.98 -8.45 8.66
CA GLY A 14 2.98 -9.09 9.98
C GLY A 14 2.99 -10.62 9.90
N LEU A 15 2.18 -11.19 9.00
CA LEU A 15 2.19 -12.64 8.77
C LEU A 15 3.55 -13.13 8.22
N ALA A 16 4.14 -12.40 7.28
CA ALA A 16 5.46 -12.73 6.74
C ALA A 16 6.54 -12.66 7.83
N ALA A 17 6.52 -11.60 8.66
CA ALA A 17 7.45 -11.44 9.79
C ALA A 17 7.33 -12.62 10.78
N SER A 18 6.11 -12.98 11.15
CA SER A 18 5.84 -14.07 12.10
C SER A 18 6.39 -15.41 11.63
N VAL A 19 6.16 -15.78 10.36
CA VAL A 19 6.71 -17.02 9.81
C VAL A 19 8.23 -16.98 9.76
N LYS A 20 8.82 -15.85 9.38
CA LYS A 20 10.28 -15.70 9.31
C LYS A 20 10.94 -15.73 10.68
N LEU A 21 10.32 -15.14 11.71
CA LEU A 21 10.79 -15.20 13.09
C LEU A 21 10.79 -16.65 13.62
N ARG A 22 9.68 -17.38 13.44
CA ARG A 22 9.62 -18.81 13.82
C ARG A 22 10.69 -19.65 13.13
N ASN A 23 10.87 -19.46 11.83
CA ASN A 23 11.91 -20.18 11.08
C ASN A 23 13.34 -19.82 11.56
N ALA A 24 13.51 -18.69 12.24
CA ALA A 24 14.78 -18.30 12.88
C ALA A 24 14.92 -18.79 14.32
N GLY A 25 13.92 -19.50 14.86
CA GLY A 25 13.87 -20.00 16.24
C GLY A 25 13.49 -18.93 17.27
N ILE A 26 12.70 -17.92 16.85
CA ILE A 26 12.21 -16.85 17.72
C ILE A 26 10.69 -17.04 17.86
N ASP A 27 10.25 -17.60 19.00
CA ASP A 27 8.86 -18.00 19.23
C ASP A 27 8.12 -17.08 20.24
N ASN A 28 8.85 -16.35 21.10
CA ASN A 28 8.25 -15.40 22.05
C ASN A 28 7.98 -14.07 21.37
N PHE A 29 6.89 -14.00 20.57
CA PHE A 29 6.41 -12.77 19.97
C PHE A 29 4.86 -12.73 19.95
N ALA A 30 4.30 -11.54 19.79
CA ALA A 30 2.88 -11.33 19.55
C ALA A 30 2.65 -10.33 18.42
N MET A 31 1.58 -10.51 17.66
CA MET A 31 1.06 -9.52 16.74
C MET A 31 -0.09 -8.77 17.40
N PHE A 32 -0.11 -7.45 17.26
CA PHE A 32 -1.18 -6.57 17.74
C PHE A 32 -2.00 -6.10 16.55
N GLU A 33 -3.29 -6.44 16.55
CA GLU A 33 -4.24 -6.08 15.50
C GLU A 33 -5.41 -5.33 16.12
N ARG A 34 -5.69 -4.14 15.59
CA ARG A 34 -6.78 -3.29 16.11
C ARG A 34 -8.17 -3.84 15.82
N ALA A 35 -8.32 -4.62 14.76
CA ALA A 35 -9.58 -5.21 14.37
C ALA A 35 -9.78 -6.62 14.97
N ASP A 36 -10.96 -7.17 14.76
CA ASP A 36 -11.37 -8.50 15.21
C ASP A 36 -10.88 -9.64 14.30
N GLU A 37 -10.34 -9.31 13.11
CA GLU A 37 -9.79 -10.28 12.16
C GLU A 37 -8.47 -9.76 11.53
N LEU A 38 -7.62 -10.69 11.09
CA LEU A 38 -6.39 -10.39 10.35
C LEU A 38 -6.67 -9.99 8.89
N GLY A 39 -5.66 -9.43 8.21
CA GLY A 39 -5.73 -9.16 6.77
C GLY A 39 -5.32 -7.74 6.36
N GLY A 40 -5.45 -6.76 7.25
CA GLY A 40 -5.09 -5.36 7.00
C GLY A 40 -5.80 -4.81 5.76
N THR A 41 -5.07 -4.30 4.78
CA THR A 41 -5.63 -3.73 3.53
C THR A 41 -6.68 -4.63 2.87
N TRP A 42 -6.52 -5.94 2.91
CA TRP A 42 -7.42 -6.88 2.25
C TRP A 42 -8.65 -7.25 3.08
N ARG A 43 -8.61 -7.04 4.39
CA ARG A 43 -9.79 -7.04 5.25
C ARG A 43 -10.60 -5.76 5.08
N ASP A 44 -9.91 -4.60 5.04
CA ASP A 44 -10.55 -3.29 5.13
C ASP A 44 -11.17 -2.80 3.81
N ASN A 45 -10.58 -3.15 2.66
CA ASN A 45 -11.04 -2.66 1.36
C ASN A 45 -12.00 -3.64 0.71
N THR A 46 -13.28 -3.54 1.03
CA THR A 46 -14.35 -4.44 0.57
C THR A 46 -15.28 -3.82 -0.46
N TYR A 47 -14.92 -2.67 -1.03
CA TYR A 47 -15.73 -2.01 -2.06
C TYR A 47 -15.90 -2.91 -3.30
N PRO A 48 -17.01 -2.79 -4.04
CA PRO A 48 -17.28 -3.59 -5.24
C PRO A 48 -16.15 -3.49 -6.26
N GLY A 49 -15.76 -4.61 -6.84
CA GLY A 49 -14.68 -4.66 -7.83
C GLY A 49 -13.26 -4.60 -7.27
N CYS A 50 -13.09 -4.52 -5.94
CA CYS A 50 -11.77 -4.48 -5.29
C CYS A 50 -10.90 -5.68 -5.66
N ARG A 51 -9.73 -5.41 -6.25
CA ARG A 51 -8.79 -6.44 -6.72
C ARG A 51 -7.35 -5.95 -6.75
N CYS A 52 -6.42 -6.91 -6.81
CA CYS A 52 -5.01 -6.61 -6.96
C CYS A 52 -4.65 -6.36 -8.44
N ASP A 53 -3.82 -5.33 -8.67
CA ASP A 53 -3.23 -5.01 -9.98
C ASP A 53 -1.86 -5.70 -10.22
N VAL A 54 -1.46 -6.56 -9.31
CA VAL A 54 -0.30 -7.45 -9.44
C VAL A 54 -0.78 -8.89 -9.62
N ALA A 55 -0.14 -9.64 -10.52
CA ALA A 55 -0.52 -11.03 -10.78
C ALA A 55 -0.50 -11.88 -9.50
N SER A 56 -1.55 -12.69 -9.29
CA SER A 56 -1.81 -13.45 -8.05
C SER A 56 -0.64 -14.35 -7.64
N ASN A 57 0.02 -15.01 -8.60
CA ASN A 57 1.21 -15.82 -8.32
C ASN A 57 2.41 -15.02 -7.82
N LEU A 58 2.47 -13.70 -8.12
CA LEU A 58 3.52 -12.82 -7.65
C LEU A 58 3.11 -12.09 -6.36
N TYR A 59 1.82 -11.73 -6.24
CA TYR A 59 1.25 -11.09 -5.05
C TYR A 59 0.86 -12.15 -3.99
N SER A 60 1.82 -12.96 -3.61
CA SER A 60 1.71 -14.00 -2.59
C SER A 60 3.06 -14.20 -1.92
N LEU A 61 3.08 -14.75 -0.71
CA LEU A 61 4.31 -15.08 0.01
C LEU A 61 5.06 -16.21 -0.70
N SER A 62 6.38 -16.07 -0.87
CA SER A 62 7.19 -17.04 -1.63
C SER A 62 7.21 -18.43 -0.99
N PHE A 63 7.06 -18.51 0.33
CA PHE A 63 7.02 -19.72 1.13
C PHE A 63 5.61 -20.28 1.37
N ALA A 64 4.56 -19.57 0.92
CA ALA A 64 3.16 -19.96 1.07
C ALA A 64 2.40 -19.72 -0.24
N ARG A 65 2.80 -20.41 -1.30
CA ARG A 65 2.16 -20.30 -2.62
C ARG A 65 0.76 -20.90 -2.59
N ASN A 66 -0.18 -20.27 -3.33
CA ASN A 66 -1.52 -20.79 -3.53
C ASN A 66 -1.66 -21.29 -4.98
N PRO A 67 -1.84 -22.58 -5.21
CA PRO A 67 -2.06 -23.12 -6.56
C PRO A 67 -3.49 -22.90 -7.07
N ASN A 68 -4.41 -22.49 -6.20
CA ASN A 68 -5.84 -22.48 -6.45
C ASN A 68 -6.42 -21.09 -6.77
N TRP A 69 -5.57 -20.13 -7.16
CA TRP A 69 -6.08 -18.83 -7.57
C TRP A 69 -7.13 -18.97 -8.67
N SER A 70 -8.31 -18.39 -8.47
CA SER A 70 -9.40 -18.41 -9.45
C SER A 70 -9.11 -17.49 -10.62
N ASN A 71 -8.31 -16.43 -10.39
CA ASN A 71 -7.98 -15.42 -11.38
C ASN A 71 -6.48 -15.11 -11.40
N SER A 72 -5.97 -14.75 -12.57
CA SER A 72 -4.57 -14.30 -12.69
C SER A 72 -4.29 -12.97 -11.96
N PHE A 73 -5.37 -12.21 -11.63
CA PHE A 73 -5.38 -11.02 -10.79
C PHE A 73 -6.59 -11.15 -9.85
N SER A 74 -6.33 -11.59 -8.64
CA SER A 74 -7.39 -11.98 -7.70
C SER A 74 -8.14 -10.80 -7.13
N TYR A 75 -9.43 -11.03 -6.88
CA TYR A 75 -10.29 -10.13 -6.16
C TYR A 75 -10.02 -10.19 -4.64
N GLN A 76 -10.46 -9.16 -3.95
CA GLN A 76 -10.27 -8.98 -2.51
C GLN A 76 -10.67 -10.20 -1.67
N PRO A 77 -11.85 -10.83 -1.84
CA PRO A 77 -12.24 -11.96 -0.98
C PRO A 77 -11.28 -13.14 -1.07
N GLU A 78 -10.73 -13.41 -2.27
CA GLU A 78 -9.79 -14.51 -2.46
C GLU A 78 -8.42 -14.21 -1.83
N ILE A 79 -8.00 -12.94 -1.85
CA ILE A 79 -6.74 -12.54 -1.21
C ILE A 79 -6.90 -12.54 0.32
N GLN A 80 -8.03 -12.12 0.85
CA GLN A 80 -8.33 -12.20 2.28
C GLN A 80 -8.34 -13.66 2.73
N GLN A 81 -9.03 -14.54 1.99
CA GLN A 81 -9.03 -15.98 2.29
C GLN A 81 -7.61 -16.58 2.26
N TYR A 82 -6.79 -16.17 1.30
CA TYR A 82 -5.39 -16.59 1.23
C TYR A 82 -4.61 -16.21 2.50
N LEU A 83 -4.82 -15.01 3.07
CA LEU A 83 -4.16 -14.60 4.31
C LEU A 83 -4.64 -15.40 5.52
N LEU A 84 -5.94 -15.70 5.58
CA LEU A 84 -6.52 -16.61 6.59
C LEU A 84 -5.92 -18.01 6.51
N ASP A 85 -5.78 -18.55 5.28
CA ASP A 85 -5.17 -19.86 5.04
C ASP A 85 -3.67 -19.88 5.43
N VAL A 86 -2.93 -18.79 5.18
CA VAL A 86 -1.54 -18.64 5.63
C VAL A 86 -1.48 -18.67 7.15
N ALA A 87 -2.32 -17.90 7.83
CA ALA A 87 -2.34 -17.86 9.28
C ALA A 87 -2.69 -19.24 9.88
N LYS A 88 -3.65 -19.94 9.29
CA LYS A 88 -4.03 -21.32 9.66
C LYS A 88 -2.88 -22.30 9.43
N LYS A 89 -2.28 -22.30 8.22
CA LYS A 89 -1.18 -23.19 7.83
C LYS A 89 0.00 -23.10 8.77
N PHE A 90 0.36 -21.89 9.17
CA PHE A 90 1.50 -21.62 10.05
C PHE A 90 1.10 -21.49 11.53
N LYS A 91 -0.14 -21.80 11.91
CA LYS A 91 -0.67 -21.71 13.29
C LYS A 91 -0.35 -20.36 13.95
N LEU A 92 -0.66 -19.27 13.26
CA LEU A 92 -0.31 -17.92 13.74
C LEU A 92 -1.44 -17.27 14.53
N ARG A 93 -2.69 -17.77 14.43
CA ARG A 93 -3.87 -17.10 14.99
C ARG A 93 -3.76 -16.85 16.50
N ASP A 94 -3.24 -17.82 17.25
CA ASP A 94 -3.07 -17.73 18.71
C ASP A 94 -1.99 -16.70 19.13
N LEU A 95 -1.17 -16.25 18.19
CA LEU A 95 -0.15 -15.21 18.40
C LEU A 95 -0.67 -13.81 18.04
N ILE A 96 -1.90 -13.70 17.53
CA ILE A 96 -2.52 -12.43 17.18
C ILE A 96 -3.41 -12.00 18.36
N LYS A 97 -3.14 -10.84 18.89
CA LYS A 97 -4.01 -10.14 19.83
C LYS A 97 -4.95 -9.26 19.03
N PHE A 98 -6.15 -9.79 18.77
CA PHE A 98 -7.21 -9.05 18.10
C PHE A 98 -7.82 -8.01 19.03
N ASN A 99 -8.43 -6.95 18.45
CA ASN A 99 -9.00 -5.81 19.18
C ASN A 99 -7.99 -5.11 20.11
N HIS A 100 -6.70 -5.22 19.79
CA HIS A 100 -5.63 -4.54 20.51
C HIS A 100 -5.08 -3.40 19.63
N GLU A 101 -5.69 -2.25 19.74
CA GLU A 101 -5.19 -1.03 19.10
C GLU A 101 -4.02 -0.48 19.91
N VAL A 102 -2.89 -0.31 19.25
CA VAL A 102 -1.70 0.29 19.85
C VAL A 102 -1.84 1.80 19.82
N LEU A 103 -1.81 2.43 20.99
CA LEU A 103 -2.03 3.85 21.22
C LEU A 103 -0.72 4.62 21.46
N ASP A 104 0.34 3.92 21.92
CA ASP A 104 1.66 4.49 22.16
C ASP A 104 2.74 3.41 22.14
N ILE A 105 3.94 3.76 21.65
CA ILE A 105 5.11 2.92 21.58
C ILE A 105 6.32 3.75 22.02
N THR A 106 6.74 3.61 23.27
CA THR A 106 7.81 4.43 23.83
C THR A 106 9.02 3.57 24.21
N TYR A 107 10.23 4.02 23.86
CA TYR A 107 11.47 3.36 24.24
C TYR A 107 11.91 3.73 25.66
N ASP A 108 12.00 2.76 26.55
CA ASP A 108 12.58 2.93 27.88
C ASP A 108 14.09 2.67 27.83
N GLN A 109 14.87 3.75 27.82
CA GLN A 109 16.33 3.68 27.73
C GLN A 109 16.95 2.97 28.95
N SER A 110 16.37 3.11 30.14
CA SER A 110 16.88 2.50 31.39
C SER A 110 16.74 0.99 31.38
N LYS A 111 15.64 0.49 30.85
CA LYS A 111 15.34 -0.94 30.71
C LYS A 111 15.81 -1.55 29.40
N LYS A 112 16.17 -0.73 28.40
CA LYS A 112 16.46 -1.12 27.00
C LYS A 112 15.31 -1.91 26.36
N LEU A 113 14.08 -1.46 26.60
CA LEU A 113 12.83 -2.10 26.14
C LEU A 113 11.87 -1.09 25.54
N TRP A 114 11.01 -1.57 24.66
CA TRP A 114 9.85 -0.84 24.17
C TRP A 114 8.65 -1.10 25.05
N LYS A 115 7.98 -0.03 25.50
CA LYS A 115 6.68 -0.06 26.14
C LYS A 115 5.61 0.18 25.08
N LEU A 116 4.62 -0.68 25.04
CA LEU A 116 3.48 -0.58 24.15
C LEU A 116 2.23 -0.38 24.99
N LYS A 117 1.55 0.74 24.83
CA LYS A 117 0.23 0.98 25.43
C LYS A 117 -0.84 0.61 24.41
N THR A 118 -1.77 -0.24 24.80
CA THR A 118 -2.92 -0.60 23.97
C THR A 118 -4.24 -0.29 24.69
N ASN A 119 -5.33 -0.27 23.97
CA ASN A 119 -6.67 -0.16 24.54
C ASN A 119 -7.07 -1.34 25.48
N GLN A 120 -6.29 -2.43 25.49
CA GLN A 120 -6.53 -3.65 26.28
C GLN A 120 -5.43 -3.93 27.32
N GLY A 121 -4.52 -2.97 27.56
CA GLY A 121 -3.43 -3.09 28.53
C GLY A 121 -2.06 -2.84 27.93
N ASP A 122 -1.04 -2.90 28.79
CA ASP A 122 0.33 -2.54 28.45
C ASP A 122 1.21 -3.78 28.25
N PHE A 123 2.16 -3.65 27.32
CA PHE A 123 3.11 -4.71 27.00
C PHE A 123 4.53 -4.16 26.93
N GLU A 124 5.50 -5.04 27.11
CA GLU A 124 6.92 -4.72 26.94
C GLU A 124 7.54 -5.66 25.91
N ALA A 125 8.40 -5.11 25.04
CA ALA A 125 9.10 -5.89 24.02
C ALA A 125 10.56 -5.45 23.88
N LYS A 126 11.46 -6.40 23.60
CA LYS A 126 12.88 -6.10 23.29
C LYS A 126 13.06 -5.53 21.90
N ASN A 127 12.22 -5.94 20.98
CA ASN A 127 12.24 -5.50 19.58
C ASN A 127 10.81 -5.22 19.12
N VAL A 128 10.65 -4.27 18.22
CA VAL A 128 9.36 -3.92 17.59
C VAL A 128 9.47 -4.02 16.08
N ILE A 129 8.47 -4.62 15.41
CA ILE A 129 8.31 -4.58 13.97
C ILE A 129 7.01 -3.83 13.66
N LEU A 130 7.11 -2.65 13.07
CA LEU A 130 5.98 -1.92 12.54
C LEU A 130 5.58 -2.53 11.19
N ALA A 131 4.45 -3.21 11.15
CA ALA A 131 3.85 -3.83 9.95
C ALA A 131 2.44 -3.26 9.67
N ALA A 132 2.20 -2.02 10.07
CA ALA A 132 0.91 -1.35 9.99
C ALA A 132 0.44 -1.06 8.55
N GLY A 133 1.37 -1.06 7.59
CA GLY A 133 1.08 -0.83 6.16
C GLY A 133 0.78 0.64 5.83
N GLY A 134 1.10 1.06 4.59
CA GLY A 134 0.88 2.43 4.12
C GLY A 134 -0.53 2.69 3.54
N LEU A 135 -1.36 1.66 3.40
CA LEU A 135 -2.74 1.77 2.89
C LEU A 135 -3.73 1.32 3.97
N ALA A 136 -3.53 1.76 5.21
CA ALA A 136 -4.34 1.38 6.36
C ALA A 136 -5.23 2.53 6.85
N GLU A 137 -4.73 3.77 6.80
CA GLU A 137 -5.46 4.94 7.29
C GLU A 137 -6.09 5.71 6.13
N ALA A 138 -7.42 5.71 6.09
CA ALA A 138 -8.21 6.42 5.09
C ALA A 138 -8.01 7.94 5.23
N ARG A 139 -7.80 8.63 4.11
CA ARG A 139 -7.69 10.07 4.08
C ARG A 139 -8.98 10.69 3.56
N LEU A 140 -9.76 11.24 4.45
CA LEU A 140 -10.92 12.05 4.07
C LEU A 140 -10.45 13.36 3.40
N PRO A 141 -11.17 13.86 2.42
CA PRO A 141 -10.84 15.14 1.79
C PRO A 141 -11.11 16.28 2.77
N ASN A 142 -10.22 17.28 2.78
CA ASN A 142 -10.48 18.52 3.50
C ASN A 142 -11.34 19.42 2.59
N ILE A 143 -12.65 19.26 2.69
CA ILE A 143 -13.66 20.02 1.95
C ILE A 143 -14.64 20.60 2.96
N ASP A 144 -14.87 21.90 2.85
CA ASP A 144 -15.80 22.60 3.75
C ASP A 144 -17.21 22.00 3.66
N GLY A 145 -17.86 21.82 4.80
CA GLY A 145 -19.22 21.33 4.89
C GLY A 145 -19.40 19.81 4.75
N ILE A 146 -18.35 19.00 4.65
CA ILE A 146 -18.47 17.54 4.51
C ILE A 146 -19.28 16.91 5.66
N GLU A 147 -19.18 17.47 6.87
CA GLU A 147 -19.91 17.06 8.06
C GLU A 147 -21.42 17.44 8.00
N SER A 148 -21.79 18.38 7.12
CA SER A 148 -23.18 18.86 6.98
C SER A 148 -23.99 18.06 5.97
N PHE A 149 -23.38 17.11 5.27
CA PHE A 149 -24.09 16.29 4.30
C PHE A 149 -25.16 15.44 4.99
N ALA A 150 -26.41 15.61 4.59
CA ALA A 150 -27.53 14.89 5.20
C ALA A 150 -27.69 13.45 4.69
N GLY A 151 -27.10 13.13 3.54
CA GLY A 151 -27.06 11.79 2.97
C GLY A 151 -26.03 10.89 3.64
N GLN A 152 -25.80 9.72 3.09
CA GLN A 152 -24.82 8.77 3.60
C GLN A 152 -23.43 9.03 3.04
N THR A 153 -22.42 9.06 3.92
CA THR A 153 -21.01 9.27 3.53
C THR A 153 -20.19 8.05 3.87
N MET A 154 -19.37 7.57 2.92
CA MET A 154 -18.43 6.49 3.17
C MET A 154 -17.09 6.75 2.47
N HIS A 155 -16.02 6.12 2.98
CA HIS A 155 -14.72 6.05 2.31
C HIS A 155 -14.51 4.65 1.72
N THR A 156 -13.90 4.53 0.53
CA THR A 156 -13.65 3.21 -0.10
C THR A 156 -12.91 2.22 0.79
N ALA A 157 -12.03 2.68 1.69
CA ALA A 157 -11.34 1.83 2.66
C ALA A 157 -12.17 1.49 3.91
N ARG A 158 -13.39 1.98 4.00
CA ARG A 158 -14.36 1.71 5.07
C ARG A 158 -15.73 1.56 4.42
N TRP A 159 -15.81 0.61 3.50
CA TRP A 159 -17.01 0.36 2.72
C TRP A 159 -18.11 -0.18 3.61
N ASP A 160 -19.27 0.48 3.58
CA ASP A 160 -20.45 0.04 4.29
C ASP A 160 -21.44 -0.63 3.32
N SER A 161 -21.49 -1.96 3.37
CA SER A 161 -22.38 -2.77 2.53
C SER A 161 -23.85 -2.69 2.94
N SER A 162 -24.17 -2.07 4.07
CA SER A 162 -25.56 -1.84 4.49
C SER A 162 -26.23 -0.69 3.76
N ILE A 163 -25.44 0.19 3.14
CA ILE A 163 -25.91 1.31 2.34
C ILE A 163 -26.40 0.81 0.98
N ASP A 164 -27.68 0.93 0.72
CA ASP A 164 -28.27 0.59 -0.58
C ASP A 164 -27.99 1.70 -1.60
N LEU A 165 -27.24 1.36 -2.64
CA LEU A 165 -26.89 2.28 -3.75
C LEU A 165 -27.88 2.22 -4.92
N LYS A 166 -28.85 1.29 -4.91
CA LYS A 166 -29.80 1.10 -6.01
C LYS A 166 -30.71 2.30 -6.15
N GLY A 167 -30.74 2.86 -7.37
CA GLY A 167 -31.56 4.01 -7.70
C GLY A 167 -31.15 5.33 -7.03
N LYS A 168 -29.98 5.38 -6.37
CA LYS A 168 -29.45 6.59 -5.71
C LYS A 168 -28.64 7.45 -6.67
N ARG A 169 -28.61 8.75 -6.39
CA ARG A 169 -27.64 9.71 -6.96
C ARG A 169 -26.38 9.63 -6.11
N ILE A 170 -25.26 9.31 -6.74
CA ILE A 170 -23.99 9.03 -6.04
C ILE A 170 -22.95 10.04 -6.47
N ALA A 171 -22.34 10.74 -5.51
CA ALA A 171 -21.18 11.58 -5.72
C ALA A 171 -19.90 10.79 -5.35
N VAL A 172 -18.99 10.61 -6.30
CA VAL A 172 -17.69 9.93 -6.10
C VAL A 172 -16.55 10.95 -6.16
N ILE A 173 -15.88 11.19 -5.05
CA ILE A 173 -14.74 12.11 -5.00
C ILE A 173 -13.44 11.35 -5.23
N GLY A 174 -12.82 11.56 -6.41
CA GLY A 174 -11.55 10.98 -6.82
C GLY A 174 -11.64 9.92 -7.90
N THR A 175 -10.57 9.82 -8.70
CA THR A 175 -10.39 8.88 -9.82
C THR A 175 -9.10 8.05 -9.68
N GLY A 176 -8.76 7.68 -8.45
CA GLY A 176 -7.65 6.78 -8.14
C GLY A 176 -7.99 5.30 -8.35
N ALA A 177 -7.10 4.40 -7.90
CA ALA A 177 -7.23 2.97 -8.12
C ALA A 177 -8.57 2.39 -7.62
N SER A 178 -9.03 2.81 -6.43
CA SER A 178 -10.29 2.35 -5.85
C SER A 178 -11.49 2.81 -6.68
N ALA A 179 -11.51 4.07 -7.10
CA ALA A 179 -12.59 4.61 -7.93
C ALA A 179 -12.69 3.91 -9.30
N VAL A 180 -11.54 3.71 -9.97
CA VAL A 180 -11.46 3.05 -11.28
C VAL A 180 -11.96 1.59 -11.21
N GLN A 181 -11.86 0.93 -10.06
CA GLN A 181 -12.40 -0.42 -9.85
C GLN A 181 -13.89 -0.41 -9.45
N MET A 182 -14.29 0.54 -8.61
CA MET A 182 -15.64 0.62 -8.04
C MET A 182 -16.67 1.22 -8.99
N ILE A 183 -16.34 2.30 -9.71
CA ILE A 183 -17.30 3.01 -10.58
C ILE A 183 -18.01 2.08 -11.57
N PRO A 184 -17.33 1.16 -12.28
CA PRO A 184 -17.99 0.21 -13.15
C PRO A 184 -19.04 -0.69 -12.48
N GLU A 185 -18.87 -0.95 -11.18
CA GLU A 185 -19.76 -1.84 -10.41
C GLU A 185 -20.99 -1.09 -9.87
N ILE A 186 -20.87 0.22 -9.60
CA ILE A 186 -21.98 1.01 -9.04
C ILE A 186 -22.84 1.67 -10.14
N VAL A 187 -22.27 2.04 -11.27
CA VAL A 187 -22.98 2.70 -12.40
C VAL A 187 -24.22 1.92 -12.83
N PRO A 188 -24.21 0.58 -12.99
CA PRO A 188 -25.38 -0.16 -13.44
C PRO A 188 -26.56 -0.15 -12.47
N ILE A 189 -26.36 0.17 -11.20
CA ILE A 189 -27.38 0.14 -10.15
C ILE A 189 -27.81 1.53 -9.70
N ALA A 190 -26.97 2.54 -9.87
CA ALA A 190 -27.26 3.92 -9.50
C ALA A 190 -28.24 4.58 -10.48
N SER A 191 -29.05 5.53 -10.02
CA SER A 191 -29.82 6.40 -10.90
C SER A 191 -28.92 7.40 -11.63
N HIS A 192 -27.93 7.93 -10.93
CA HIS A 192 -26.93 8.86 -11.48
C HIS A 192 -25.64 8.79 -10.68
N VAL A 193 -24.49 9.01 -11.35
CA VAL A 193 -23.16 9.04 -10.73
C VAL A 193 -22.37 10.25 -11.18
N ASP A 194 -22.10 11.17 -10.25
CA ASP A 194 -21.20 12.30 -10.44
C ASP A 194 -19.79 11.90 -10.04
N VAL A 195 -18.83 11.95 -10.96
CA VAL A 195 -17.43 11.59 -10.71
C VAL A 195 -16.58 12.84 -10.68
N TYR A 196 -16.11 13.25 -9.49
CA TYR A 196 -15.26 14.44 -9.31
C TYR A 196 -13.80 14.10 -9.54
N GLN A 197 -13.24 14.67 -10.60
CA GLN A 197 -11.86 14.44 -11.02
C GLN A 197 -11.02 15.71 -10.94
N ARG A 198 -9.97 15.68 -10.13
CA ARG A 198 -8.95 16.75 -10.12
C ARG A 198 -7.88 16.57 -11.20
N THR A 199 -7.49 15.33 -11.46
CA THR A 199 -6.44 14.98 -12.43
C THR A 199 -6.78 13.63 -13.04
N ALA A 200 -6.77 13.53 -14.37
CA ALA A 200 -6.98 12.27 -15.07
C ALA A 200 -5.88 11.25 -14.76
N SER A 201 -6.23 9.98 -14.76
CA SER A 201 -5.28 8.88 -14.50
C SER A 201 -4.91 8.16 -15.80
N TRP A 202 -3.64 7.73 -15.91
CA TRP A 202 -3.24 6.80 -16.96
C TRP A 202 -3.86 5.41 -16.69
N ILE A 203 -4.71 4.96 -17.62
CA ILE A 203 -5.40 3.67 -17.54
C ILE A 203 -4.99 2.82 -18.73
N LEU A 204 -4.42 1.67 -18.46
CA LEU A 204 -4.08 0.64 -19.43
C LEU A 204 -5.16 -0.43 -19.46
N PRO A 205 -5.42 -1.05 -20.63
CA PRO A 205 -6.31 -2.20 -20.70
C PRO A 205 -5.72 -3.37 -19.90
N HIS A 206 -6.60 -4.16 -19.32
CA HIS A 206 -6.23 -5.36 -18.60
C HIS A 206 -5.89 -6.49 -19.57
N MET A 207 -4.64 -6.53 -20.02
CA MET A 207 -4.20 -7.41 -21.08
C MET A 207 -4.38 -8.92 -20.84
N LYS A 208 -4.52 -9.38 -19.59
CA LYS A 208 -4.64 -10.82 -19.24
C LYS A 208 -5.28 -11.05 -17.87
N GLY A 209 -6.41 -10.47 -17.57
CA GLY A 209 -7.23 -10.88 -16.41
C GLY A 209 -8.11 -12.06 -16.82
N HIS A 210 -7.61 -13.26 -16.78
CA HIS A 210 -8.37 -14.43 -17.16
C HIS A 210 -8.61 -15.35 -15.97
N PRO A 211 -9.78 -15.98 -15.91
CA PRO A 211 -10.01 -17.10 -15.01
C PRO A 211 -8.90 -18.16 -15.19
N VAL A 212 -8.35 -18.62 -14.10
CA VAL A 212 -7.34 -19.68 -14.13
C VAL A 212 -8.04 -21.00 -14.51
N LYS A 213 -7.59 -21.63 -15.59
CA LYS A 213 -8.18 -22.90 -16.05
C LYS A 213 -7.91 -24.00 -15.02
N LYS A 214 -8.87 -24.91 -14.82
CA LYS A 214 -8.74 -26.03 -13.86
C LYS A 214 -7.48 -26.88 -14.09
N TRP A 215 -7.08 -27.12 -15.34
CA TRP A 215 -5.85 -27.86 -15.64
C TRP A 215 -4.58 -27.13 -15.17
N THR A 216 -4.56 -25.78 -15.20
CA THR A 216 -3.43 -24.98 -14.68
C THR A 216 -3.27 -25.19 -13.17
N THR A 217 -4.39 -25.25 -12.44
CA THR A 217 -4.39 -25.56 -11.00
C THR A 217 -3.81 -26.95 -10.73
N LEU A 218 -4.16 -27.95 -11.56
CA LEU A 218 -3.59 -29.30 -11.47
C LEU A 218 -2.07 -29.28 -11.72
N VAL A 219 -1.63 -28.57 -12.77
CA VAL A 219 -0.20 -28.41 -13.06
C VAL A 219 0.53 -27.75 -11.89
N TYR A 220 -0.03 -26.70 -11.30
CA TYR A 220 0.60 -26.03 -10.14
C TYR A 220 0.66 -26.94 -8.91
N ARG A 221 -0.28 -27.85 -8.75
CA ARG A 221 -0.35 -28.78 -7.61
C ARG A 221 0.57 -29.98 -7.78
N PHE A 222 0.64 -30.55 -8.98
CA PHE A 222 1.29 -31.84 -9.20
C PHE A 222 2.63 -31.76 -9.94
N VAL A 223 2.92 -30.67 -10.67
CA VAL A 223 4.21 -30.50 -11.35
C VAL A 223 5.15 -29.65 -10.50
N PRO A 224 6.19 -30.24 -9.88
CA PRO A 224 7.15 -29.52 -9.06
C PRO A 224 7.77 -28.35 -9.84
N GLY A 225 7.82 -27.20 -9.22
CA GLY A 225 8.45 -26.02 -9.81
C GLY A 225 7.58 -25.20 -10.79
N ALA A 226 6.48 -25.75 -11.34
CA ALA A 226 5.67 -25.09 -12.37
C ALA A 226 5.15 -23.71 -11.89
N GLN A 227 4.53 -23.65 -10.72
CA GLN A 227 4.05 -22.37 -10.17
C GLN A 227 5.21 -21.41 -9.84
N TRP A 228 6.33 -21.94 -9.39
CA TRP A 228 7.54 -21.15 -9.11
C TRP A 228 8.09 -20.50 -10.39
N SER A 229 8.17 -21.27 -11.49
CA SER A 229 8.62 -20.77 -12.80
C SER A 229 7.71 -19.63 -13.32
N VAL A 230 6.38 -19.81 -13.21
CA VAL A 230 5.42 -18.76 -13.60
C VAL A 230 5.58 -17.49 -12.72
N ARG A 231 5.79 -17.67 -11.41
CA ARG A 231 6.07 -16.55 -10.50
C ARG A 231 7.34 -15.79 -10.93
N TRP A 232 8.43 -16.48 -11.23
CA TRP A 232 9.70 -15.88 -11.64
C TRP A 232 9.62 -15.24 -13.03
N ALA A 233 8.93 -15.87 -13.97
CA ALA A 233 8.69 -15.26 -15.28
C ALA A 233 7.88 -13.96 -15.14
N GLY A 234 6.84 -13.95 -14.31
CA GLY A 234 6.07 -12.76 -13.99
C GLY A 234 6.91 -11.68 -13.31
N TYR A 235 7.76 -12.07 -12.36
CA TYR A 235 8.69 -11.18 -11.68
C TYR A 235 9.66 -10.49 -12.66
N TRP A 236 10.40 -11.27 -13.47
CA TRP A 236 11.38 -10.72 -14.41
C TRP A 236 10.74 -9.85 -15.50
N ARG A 237 9.55 -10.23 -15.97
CA ARG A 237 8.80 -9.39 -16.89
C ARG A 237 8.50 -8.01 -16.29
N ARG A 238 8.12 -7.95 -15.01
CA ARG A 238 7.89 -6.67 -14.31
C ARG A 238 9.18 -5.91 -14.04
N GLU A 239 10.28 -6.58 -13.73
CA GLU A 239 11.60 -5.94 -13.61
C GLU A 239 12.04 -5.30 -14.94
N LEU A 240 11.83 -5.97 -16.09
CA LEU A 240 12.12 -5.42 -17.40
C LEU A 240 11.23 -4.21 -17.73
N LEU A 241 9.94 -4.27 -17.41
CA LEU A 241 9.03 -3.12 -17.52
C LEU A 241 9.46 -1.99 -16.58
N GLY A 242 9.94 -2.32 -15.39
CA GLY A 242 10.44 -1.38 -14.39
C GLY A 242 11.62 -0.54 -14.87
N LEU A 243 12.39 -1.02 -15.88
CA LEU A 243 13.44 -0.22 -16.50
C LEU A 243 12.92 1.06 -17.16
N ALA A 244 11.69 1.05 -17.67
CA ALA A 244 11.05 2.24 -18.24
C ALA A 244 10.75 3.31 -17.16
N PHE A 245 10.53 2.91 -15.91
CA PHE A 245 10.29 3.86 -14.81
C PHE A 245 11.59 4.40 -14.21
N THR A 246 12.68 3.63 -14.28
CA THR A 246 13.89 3.91 -13.50
C THR A 246 15.11 4.33 -14.33
N LYS A 247 15.16 4.01 -15.62
CA LYS A 247 16.36 4.26 -16.46
C LYS A 247 16.08 4.64 -17.91
N LYS A 248 14.93 4.24 -18.47
CA LYS A 248 14.60 4.38 -19.89
C LYS A 248 13.23 5.00 -20.04
N ILE A 249 13.08 6.21 -19.50
CA ILE A 249 11.80 6.93 -19.40
C ILE A 249 11.17 7.13 -20.80
N GLU A 250 11.98 7.26 -21.82
CA GLU A 250 11.55 7.38 -23.23
C GLU A 250 10.68 6.19 -23.69
N ARG A 251 10.85 5.00 -23.09
CA ARG A 251 10.03 3.82 -23.39
C ARG A 251 8.59 3.93 -22.87
N LEU A 252 8.34 4.82 -21.92
CA LEU A 252 6.99 5.08 -21.44
C LEU A 252 6.09 5.67 -22.50
N GLN A 253 6.68 6.32 -23.54
CA GLN A 253 5.92 6.85 -24.68
C GLN A 253 5.07 5.76 -25.35
N VAL A 254 5.63 4.57 -25.55
CA VAL A 254 4.88 3.42 -26.11
C VAL A 254 3.67 3.06 -25.24
N GLY A 255 3.85 3.11 -23.90
CA GLY A 255 2.75 2.87 -22.96
C GLY A 255 1.70 3.99 -22.99
N MET A 256 2.14 5.24 -23.10
CA MET A 256 1.24 6.40 -23.20
C MET A 256 0.44 6.38 -24.51
N ASP A 257 1.08 6.05 -25.63
CA ASP A 257 0.41 5.91 -26.93
C ASP A 257 -0.63 4.78 -26.92
N GLY A 258 -0.29 3.63 -26.31
CA GLY A 258 -1.21 2.52 -26.14
C GLY A 258 -2.41 2.86 -25.24
N ALA A 259 -2.17 3.58 -24.14
CA ALA A 259 -3.24 4.05 -23.26
C ALA A 259 -4.13 5.09 -23.96
N LYS A 260 -3.54 6.00 -24.76
CA LYS A 260 -4.28 6.96 -25.58
C LYS A 260 -5.17 6.24 -26.60
N GLN A 261 -4.59 5.30 -27.37
CA GLN A 261 -5.35 4.52 -28.34
C GLN A 261 -6.52 3.77 -27.70
N PHE A 262 -6.29 3.15 -26.54
CA PHE A 262 -7.35 2.46 -25.78
C PHE A 262 -8.46 3.42 -25.36
N ARG A 263 -8.13 4.61 -24.82
CA ARG A 263 -9.12 5.62 -24.44
C ARG A 263 -9.89 6.11 -25.67
N ASP A 264 -9.21 6.48 -26.75
CA ASP A 264 -9.83 7.02 -27.99
C ASP A 264 -10.74 5.97 -28.67
N LEU A 265 -10.44 4.67 -28.48
CA LEU A 265 -11.31 3.58 -28.92
C LEU A 265 -12.62 3.54 -28.12
N MET A 266 -12.55 3.75 -26.81
CA MET A 266 -13.69 3.62 -25.90
C MET A 266 -14.53 4.89 -25.79
N ILE A 267 -13.92 6.08 -25.91
CA ILE A 267 -14.56 7.38 -25.70
C ILE A 267 -14.57 8.15 -27.03
N LYS A 268 -15.77 8.32 -27.59
CA LYS A 268 -15.96 9.03 -28.90
C LYS A 268 -16.27 10.51 -28.74
N ASP A 269 -16.84 10.89 -27.57
CA ASP A 269 -17.07 12.30 -27.26
C ASP A 269 -15.72 13.02 -27.03
N PRO A 270 -15.39 14.05 -27.82
CA PRO A 270 -14.13 14.76 -27.73
C PRO A 270 -13.97 15.54 -26.40
N VAL A 271 -15.08 16.02 -25.82
CA VAL A 271 -15.05 16.77 -24.56
C VAL A 271 -14.69 15.83 -23.41
N LEU A 272 -15.39 14.70 -23.30
CA LEU A 272 -15.11 13.69 -22.28
C LEU A 272 -13.69 13.09 -22.46
N ASN A 273 -13.27 12.85 -23.72
CA ASN A 273 -11.94 12.35 -24.01
C ASN A 273 -10.85 13.32 -23.54
N ALA A 274 -11.02 14.62 -23.78
CA ALA A 274 -10.11 15.66 -23.31
C ALA A 274 -10.05 15.69 -21.76
N LYS A 275 -11.19 15.66 -21.08
CA LYS A 275 -11.29 15.61 -19.62
C LYS A 275 -10.58 14.37 -19.03
N LEU A 276 -10.55 13.24 -19.73
CA LEU A 276 -9.91 11.98 -19.29
C LEU A 276 -8.48 11.82 -19.81
N THR A 277 -7.89 12.87 -20.39
CA THR A 277 -6.50 12.87 -20.86
C THR A 277 -5.56 13.32 -19.76
N PRO A 278 -4.59 12.44 -19.31
CA PRO A 278 -3.59 12.84 -18.35
C PRO A 278 -2.59 13.84 -18.93
N ASP A 279 -2.18 14.80 -18.10
CA ASP A 279 -1.24 15.89 -18.43
C ASP A 279 0.19 15.66 -17.89
N TYR A 280 0.49 14.46 -17.42
CA TYR A 280 1.78 14.10 -16.80
C TYR A 280 2.35 12.81 -17.39
N THR A 281 3.66 12.59 -17.21
CA THR A 281 4.35 11.38 -17.69
C THR A 281 3.81 10.13 -16.99
N MET A 282 3.45 9.10 -17.78
CA MET A 282 2.98 7.81 -17.24
C MET A 282 3.98 7.25 -16.22
N GLY A 283 3.47 6.79 -15.07
CA GLY A 283 4.29 6.19 -14.00
C GLY A 283 4.72 7.18 -12.92
N CYS A 284 4.67 8.49 -13.16
CA CYS A 284 4.87 9.51 -12.14
C CYS A 284 3.79 9.43 -11.03
N LYS A 285 2.57 9.07 -11.40
CA LYS A 285 1.53 8.53 -10.52
C LYS A 285 1.30 7.05 -10.86
N ARG A 286 0.63 6.30 -9.96
CA ARG A 286 0.34 4.89 -10.23
C ARG A 286 -0.42 4.72 -11.54
N VAL A 287 0.10 3.87 -12.42
CA VAL A 287 -0.60 3.46 -13.66
C VAL A 287 -1.72 2.50 -13.26
N LEU A 288 -2.93 2.78 -13.68
CA LEU A 288 -4.11 1.99 -13.36
C LEU A 288 -4.43 1.00 -14.49
N ILE A 289 -5.16 -0.05 -14.17
CA ILE A 289 -5.48 -1.11 -15.12
C ILE A 289 -6.98 -1.39 -15.03
N SER A 290 -7.72 -1.16 -16.13
CA SER A 290 -9.14 -1.44 -16.18
C SER A 290 -9.63 -1.54 -17.63
N ASN A 291 -10.46 -2.57 -17.92
CA ASN A 291 -11.22 -2.66 -19.17
C ASN A 291 -12.62 -2.04 -19.05
N TYR A 292 -13.03 -1.68 -17.85
CA TYR A 292 -14.43 -1.36 -17.55
C TYR A 292 -14.66 0.11 -17.19
N PHE A 293 -13.61 0.84 -16.79
CA PHE A 293 -13.74 2.23 -16.38
C PHE A 293 -14.23 3.15 -17.50
N TYR A 294 -13.57 3.16 -18.65
CA TYR A 294 -14.00 3.99 -19.78
C TYR A 294 -15.40 3.63 -20.30
N PRO A 295 -15.76 2.33 -20.46
CA PRO A 295 -17.14 1.95 -20.74
C PRO A 295 -18.18 2.42 -19.71
N ALA A 296 -17.81 2.50 -18.43
CA ALA A 296 -18.70 3.07 -17.41
C ALA A 296 -18.84 4.59 -17.56
N MET A 297 -17.75 5.30 -17.87
CA MET A 297 -17.76 6.76 -18.02
C MET A 297 -18.57 7.29 -19.20
N VAL A 298 -18.91 6.45 -20.18
CA VAL A 298 -19.75 6.84 -21.34
C VAL A 298 -21.22 6.46 -21.16
N GLN A 299 -21.62 5.95 -19.98
CA GLN A 299 -23.02 5.66 -19.69
C GLN A 299 -23.82 6.95 -19.52
N PRO A 300 -25.12 6.98 -19.94
CA PRO A 300 -25.95 8.18 -19.89
C PRO A 300 -26.26 8.70 -18.48
N ASN A 301 -26.04 7.89 -17.45
CA ASN A 301 -26.23 8.23 -16.05
C ASN A 301 -24.91 8.55 -15.32
N VAL A 302 -23.86 8.94 -16.06
CA VAL A 302 -22.56 9.31 -15.47
C VAL A 302 -22.11 10.66 -15.97
N ASP A 303 -21.79 11.56 -15.05
CA ASP A 303 -21.16 12.85 -15.35
C ASP A 303 -19.74 12.92 -14.76
N LEU A 304 -18.78 13.35 -15.61
CA LEU A 304 -17.42 13.64 -15.17
C LEU A 304 -17.28 15.14 -14.90
N ILE A 305 -17.12 15.48 -13.62
CA ILE A 305 -17.00 16.84 -13.13
C ILE A 305 -15.52 17.16 -12.88
N THR A 306 -14.99 18.13 -13.59
CA THR A 306 -13.60 18.60 -13.48
C THR A 306 -13.47 19.95 -12.79
N GLU A 307 -14.58 20.62 -12.61
CA GLU A 307 -14.72 21.82 -11.81
C GLU A 307 -14.36 21.52 -10.34
N GLY A 308 -13.60 22.41 -9.72
CA GLY A 308 -13.20 22.23 -8.33
C GLY A 308 -14.41 22.23 -7.40
N ILE A 309 -14.41 21.35 -6.42
CA ILE A 309 -15.42 21.39 -5.34
C ILE A 309 -15.18 22.66 -4.53
N ASP A 310 -16.23 23.43 -4.29
CA ASP A 310 -16.23 24.58 -3.38
C ASP A 310 -16.52 24.10 -1.96
N ARG A 311 -17.69 23.48 -1.75
CA ARG A 311 -18.11 22.90 -0.47
C ARG A 311 -19.10 21.77 -0.65
N ILE A 312 -19.37 21.07 0.42
CA ILE A 312 -20.45 20.09 0.51
C ILE A 312 -21.61 20.73 1.28
N GLU A 313 -22.82 20.60 0.72
CA GLU A 313 -24.06 21.06 1.32
C GLU A 313 -24.92 19.87 1.78
N ALA A 314 -25.96 20.14 2.52
CA ALA A 314 -26.82 19.08 3.08
C ALA A 314 -27.37 18.11 2.02
N ASN A 315 -27.62 18.58 0.80
CA ASN A 315 -28.25 17.80 -0.29
C ASN A 315 -27.31 17.54 -1.48
N GLY A 316 -25.99 17.85 -1.40
CA GLY A 316 -25.09 17.59 -2.52
C GLY A 316 -23.75 18.28 -2.46
N VAL A 317 -23.08 18.33 -3.59
CA VAL A 317 -21.74 18.91 -3.78
C VAL A 317 -21.85 20.18 -4.63
N ARG A 318 -21.40 21.31 -4.08
CA ARG A 318 -21.31 22.59 -4.83
C ARG A 318 -19.94 22.74 -5.42
N THR A 319 -19.89 22.98 -6.72
CA THR A 319 -18.69 23.28 -7.46
C THR A 319 -18.38 24.78 -7.52
N LYS A 320 -17.14 25.16 -7.84
CA LYS A 320 -16.68 26.56 -7.84
C LYS A 320 -17.33 27.44 -8.90
N ASP A 321 -17.95 26.87 -9.91
CA ASP A 321 -18.80 27.55 -10.89
C ASP A 321 -20.23 27.86 -10.35
N GLY A 322 -20.49 27.50 -9.09
CA GLY A 322 -21.75 27.77 -8.42
C GLY A 322 -22.84 26.70 -8.62
N VAL A 323 -22.57 25.63 -9.39
CA VAL A 323 -23.55 24.56 -9.62
C VAL A 323 -23.63 23.64 -8.41
N LEU A 324 -24.86 23.30 -7.99
CA LEU A 324 -25.14 22.29 -6.99
C LEU A 324 -25.48 20.97 -7.68
N HIS A 325 -24.69 19.95 -7.42
CA HIS A 325 -24.92 18.57 -7.86
C HIS A 325 -25.54 17.81 -6.71
N GLU A 326 -26.82 17.48 -6.83
CA GLU A 326 -27.55 16.78 -5.80
C GLU A 326 -27.12 15.32 -5.67
N ALA A 327 -26.92 14.85 -4.43
CA ALA A 327 -26.51 13.49 -4.14
C ALA A 327 -27.24 12.92 -2.92
N ASP A 328 -27.48 11.62 -2.95
CA ASP A 328 -28.03 10.85 -1.82
C ASP A 328 -26.92 10.14 -1.06
N VAL A 329 -25.81 9.84 -1.74
CA VAL A 329 -24.64 9.15 -1.16
C VAL A 329 -23.35 9.81 -1.63
N LEU A 330 -22.43 10.05 -0.70
CA LEU A 330 -21.09 10.57 -0.95
C LEU A 330 -20.06 9.47 -0.73
N ILE A 331 -19.28 9.14 -1.77
CA ILE A 331 -18.22 8.14 -1.70
C ILE A 331 -16.86 8.82 -1.85
N CYS A 332 -16.06 8.81 -0.80
CA CYS A 332 -14.71 9.33 -0.78
C CYS A 332 -13.73 8.26 -1.27
N ALA A 333 -13.21 8.40 -2.51
CA ALA A 333 -12.11 7.60 -3.05
C ALA A 333 -10.79 8.39 -3.03
N THR A 334 -10.53 9.06 -1.91
CA THR A 334 -9.50 10.10 -1.74
C THR A 334 -8.17 9.57 -1.23
N GLY A 335 -8.03 8.25 -1.09
CA GLY A 335 -6.78 7.57 -0.79
C GLY A 335 -6.44 7.48 0.69
N PHE A 336 -5.13 7.47 0.99
CA PHE A 336 -4.61 7.09 2.30
C PHE A 336 -3.52 8.06 2.77
N TYR A 337 -3.26 8.08 4.08
CA TYR A 337 -2.07 8.71 4.66
C TYR A 337 -0.86 7.80 4.45
N VAL A 338 -0.09 8.01 3.38
CA VAL A 338 1.04 7.16 3.02
C VAL A 338 2.37 7.74 3.49
N THR A 339 2.58 9.04 3.27
CA THR A 339 3.82 9.74 3.61
C THR A 339 3.84 10.29 5.04
N ASP A 340 2.68 10.46 5.63
CA ASP A 340 2.45 10.99 6.97
C ASP A 340 1.61 10.00 7.81
N SER A 341 2.01 8.73 7.80
CA SER A 341 1.29 7.65 8.47
C SER A 341 1.11 7.95 9.97
N PRO A 342 -0.13 7.94 10.49
CA PRO A 342 -0.41 8.23 11.89
C PRO A 342 0.36 7.34 12.89
N VAL A 343 0.70 6.11 12.51
CA VAL A 343 1.48 5.22 13.38
C VAL A 343 2.86 5.80 13.75
N GLY A 344 3.44 6.62 12.88
CA GLY A 344 4.71 7.28 13.18
C GLY A 344 4.63 8.27 14.35
N LYS A 345 3.46 8.84 14.60
CA LYS A 345 3.22 9.78 15.72
C LYS A 345 3.13 9.07 17.08
N LEU A 346 2.88 7.77 17.07
CA LEU A 346 2.76 6.93 18.27
C LEU A 346 4.11 6.39 18.75
N VAL A 347 5.20 6.60 17.99
CA VAL A 347 6.49 5.97 18.26
C VAL A 347 7.49 7.01 18.76
N HIS A 348 7.90 6.84 20.01
CA HIS A 348 8.81 7.72 20.76
C HIS A 348 10.12 6.99 21.02
N GLY A 349 11.22 7.49 20.44
CA GLY A 349 12.57 6.90 20.51
C GLY A 349 13.46 7.52 21.58
N LEU A 350 14.78 7.54 21.33
CA LEU A 350 15.76 8.21 22.16
C LEU A 350 15.64 9.75 22.01
N ASP A 351 15.97 10.48 23.09
CA ASP A 351 15.98 11.95 23.12
C ASP A 351 14.63 12.54 22.68
N ASP A 352 13.53 11.95 23.11
CA ASP A 352 12.16 12.36 22.76
C ASP A 352 11.87 12.40 21.25
N ALA A 353 12.65 11.71 20.42
CA ALA A 353 12.45 11.65 18.99
C ALA A 353 11.11 10.99 18.67
N ILE A 354 10.31 11.62 17.80
CA ILE A 354 9.07 11.06 17.28
C ILE A 354 9.33 10.52 15.87
N LEU A 355 8.91 9.29 15.60
CA LEU A 355 9.18 8.64 14.32
C LEU A 355 8.54 9.41 13.15
N ALA A 356 7.38 10.05 13.34
CA ALA A 356 6.73 10.87 12.33
C ALA A 356 7.60 12.06 11.88
N ASP A 357 8.33 12.68 12.78
CA ASP A 357 9.20 13.83 12.45
C ASP A 357 10.32 13.41 11.51
N SER A 358 10.74 12.18 11.67
CA SER A 358 11.64 11.52 10.73
C SER A 358 11.03 11.33 9.32
N TYR A 359 9.69 11.33 9.11
CA TYR A 359 9.04 11.26 7.79
C TYR A 359 8.85 12.62 7.12
N LEU A 360 8.72 13.67 7.90
CA LEU A 360 8.44 15.03 7.40
C LEU A 360 9.70 15.82 7.06
N GLY A 361 10.83 15.43 7.66
CA GLY A 361 12.12 16.10 7.52
C GLY A 361 13.14 15.27 6.73
N ASP A 362 14.41 15.53 7.01
CA ASP A 362 15.57 14.85 6.45
C ASP A 362 15.74 13.43 6.99
N MET A 363 14.74 12.62 6.77
CA MET A 363 14.66 11.30 7.35
C MET A 363 15.79 10.38 6.89
N ALA A 364 16.83 10.36 7.70
CA ALA A 364 17.84 9.35 7.58
C ALA A 364 17.28 8.00 8.05
N ASN A 365 17.02 7.11 7.12
CA ASN A 365 16.66 5.73 7.38
C ASN A 365 17.70 4.78 6.82
N TYR A 366 17.76 3.56 7.32
CA TYR A 366 18.62 2.53 6.79
C TYR A 366 17.78 1.42 6.17
N LEU A 367 17.95 1.21 4.85
CA LEU A 367 17.26 0.20 4.05
C LEU A 367 15.72 0.31 4.07
N GLY A 368 15.18 1.51 4.32
CA GLY A 368 13.74 1.69 4.50
C GLY A 368 13.15 0.87 5.66
N SER A 369 13.97 0.48 6.62
CA SER A 369 13.60 -0.50 7.64
C SER A 369 13.95 -0.14 9.07
N SER A 370 14.93 0.72 9.32
CA SER A 370 15.37 1.11 10.68
C SER A 370 15.89 2.54 10.73
N PHE A 371 16.00 3.12 11.92
CA PHE A 371 16.22 4.54 12.16
C PHE A 371 17.17 4.73 13.33
N SER A 372 18.09 5.71 13.28
CA SER A 372 19.20 5.86 14.22
C SER A 372 18.76 6.08 15.67
N LYS A 373 17.70 6.85 15.90
CA LYS A 373 17.17 7.14 17.25
C LYS A 373 16.12 6.13 17.75
N PHE A 374 15.89 5.04 17.03
CA PHE A 374 14.86 4.05 17.35
C PHE A 374 15.47 2.64 17.47
N PRO A 375 16.19 2.38 18.57
CA PRO A 375 16.94 1.14 18.74
C PRO A 375 16.02 -0.08 18.78
N ASN A 376 16.40 -1.17 18.09
CA ASN A 376 15.61 -2.40 17.98
C ASN A 376 14.20 -2.22 17.42
N LEU A 377 13.92 -1.10 16.75
CA LEU A 377 12.68 -0.87 16.00
C LEU A 377 12.92 -1.03 14.51
N PHE A 378 12.04 -1.79 13.90
CA PHE A 378 12.09 -2.08 12.46
C PHE A 378 10.75 -1.80 11.82
N MET A 379 10.76 -1.43 10.52
CA MET A 379 9.56 -1.12 9.78
C MET A 379 9.48 -1.91 8.48
N LEU A 380 8.34 -2.49 8.18
CA LEU A 380 8.00 -3.06 6.88
C LEU A 380 7.17 -2.06 6.08
N GLY A 381 7.53 -1.89 4.81
CA GLY A 381 6.89 -0.88 3.98
C GLY A 381 7.26 0.56 4.39
N GLY A 382 8.44 0.76 4.97
CA GLY A 382 8.95 2.07 5.33
C GLY A 382 9.41 2.90 4.13
N PRO A 383 10.11 4.03 4.34
CA PRO A 383 10.49 4.98 3.29
C PRO A 383 11.24 4.31 2.14
N ASN A 384 10.89 4.72 0.92
CA ASN A 384 11.50 4.25 -0.33
C ASN A 384 11.46 2.72 -0.54
N THR A 385 10.41 2.07 -0.05
CA THR A 385 10.20 0.63 -0.25
C THR A 385 8.95 0.30 -1.06
N SER A 386 8.07 1.27 -1.31
CA SER A 386 6.94 1.11 -2.22
C SER A 386 7.39 0.98 -3.67
N LEU A 387 6.52 0.50 -4.55
CA LEU A 387 6.85 0.18 -5.93
C LEU A 387 5.82 0.72 -6.92
N GLY A 388 6.31 1.24 -8.04
CA GLY A 388 5.47 1.55 -9.20
C GLY A 388 5.26 0.36 -10.15
N HIS A 389 6.08 -0.70 -10.08
CA HIS A 389 6.16 -1.71 -11.14
C HIS A 389 6.12 -3.17 -10.69
N ASN A 390 6.37 -3.49 -9.43
CA ASN A 390 6.49 -4.86 -8.94
C ASN A 390 5.64 -5.11 -7.67
N SER A 391 5.85 -6.23 -6.96
CA SER A 391 5.08 -6.64 -5.79
C SER A 391 5.69 -6.12 -4.49
N ILE A 392 4.90 -5.44 -3.67
CA ILE A 392 5.28 -5.00 -2.32
C ILE A 392 5.58 -6.21 -1.40
N VAL A 393 4.95 -7.36 -1.64
CA VAL A 393 5.23 -8.60 -0.89
C VAL A 393 6.69 -9.03 -1.05
N PHE A 394 7.26 -8.86 -2.25
CA PHE A 394 8.69 -9.13 -2.49
C PHE A 394 9.59 -8.15 -1.70
N MET A 395 9.18 -6.89 -1.56
CA MET A 395 9.92 -5.90 -0.77
C MET A 395 9.87 -6.24 0.73
N HIS A 396 8.71 -6.60 1.27
CA HIS A 396 8.59 -7.06 2.65
C HIS A 396 9.48 -8.29 2.93
N GLU A 397 9.45 -9.29 2.06
CA GLU A 397 10.34 -10.45 2.19
C GLU A 397 11.83 -10.06 2.10
N SER A 398 12.16 -9.04 1.32
CA SER A 398 13.53 -8.52 1.22
C SER A 398 13.95 -7.78 2.49
N GLN A 399 13.10 -6.93 3.05
CA GLN A 399 13.34 -6.26 4.33
C GLN A 399 13.53 -7.28 5.47
N LEU A 400 12.72 -8.34 5.49
CA LEU A 400 12.82 -9.40 6.51
C LEU A 400 14.14 -10.18 6.44
N ASN A 401 14.85 -10.21 5.30
CA ASN A 401 16.19 -10.80 5.20
C ASN A 401 17.24 -9.97 5.99
N TYR A 402 16.97 -8.69 6.25
CA TYR A 402 17.78 -7.84 7.12
C TYR A 402 17.24 -7.85 8.56
N ILE A 403 15.93 -7.66 8.73
CA ILE A 403 15.30 -7.46 10.05
C ILE A 403 15.45 -8.69 10.94
N VAL A 404 15.14 -9.88 10.43
CA VAL A 404 15.16 -11.11 11.26
C VAL A 404 16.58 -11.46 11.75
N PRO A 405 17.65 -11.41 10.94
CA PRO A 405 19.01 -11.55 11.44
C PRO A 405 19.43 -10.47 12.46
N ALA A 406 18.98 -9.20 12.30
CA ALA A 406 19.25 -8.14 13.27
C ALA A 406 18.62 -8.46 14.62
N ILE A 407 17.35 -8.83 14.64
CA ILE A 407 16.62 -9.25 15.86
C ILE A 407 17.30 -10.49 16.49
N LYS A 408 17.65 -11.50 15.69
CA LYS A 408 18.35 -12.69 16.18
C LYS A 408 19.67 -12.33 16.84
N TYR A 409 20.42 -11.39 16.28
CA TYR A 409 21.65 -10.88 16.84
C TYR A 409 21.41 -10.15 18.17
N SER A 410 20.44 -9.21 18.19
CA SER A 410 20.03 -8.48 19.40
C SER A 410 19.69 -9.42 20.55
N LEU A 411 18.84 -10.40 20.30
CA LEU A 411 18.41 -11.37 21.32
C LEU A 411 19.57 -12.27 21.81
N LYS A 412 20.41 -12.78 20.87
CA LYS A 412 21.55 -13.65 21.20
C LYS A 412 22.61 -12.93 22.01
N LYS A 413 22.85 -11.65 21.73
CA LYS A 413 23.89 -10.85 22.39
C LYS A 413 23.34 -10.03 23.57
N LYS A 414 22.02 -10.04 23.80
CA LYS A 414 21.33 -9.15 24.74
C LYS A 414 21.68 -7.69 24.48
N ALA A 415 21.79 -7.32 23.18
CA ALA A 415 22.27 -6.04 22.73
C ALA A 415 21.15 -5.21 22.10
N VAL A 416 21.29 -3.91 22.22
CA VAL A 416 20.51 -2.92 21.48
C VAL A 416 21.21 -2.64 20.16
N VAL A 417 20.46 -2.62 19.08
CA VAL A 417 20.96 -2.43 17.72
C VAL A 417 20.26 -1.22 17.09
N SER A 418 21.03 -0.25 16.64
CA SER A 418 20.53 0.93 15.92
C SER A 418 21.41 1.16 14.67
N PRO A 419 20.89 1.55 13.54
CA PRO A 419 21.78 1.92 12.42
C PRO A 419 22.59 3.15 12.78
N LYS A 420 23.87 3.20 12.38
CA LYS A 420 24.68 4.41 12.48
C LYS A 420 24.02 5.54 11.70
N GLU A 421 23.96 6.72 12.28
CA GLU A 421 23.36 7.88 11.64
C GLU A 421 24.01 8.17 10.28
N SER A 422 25.34 8.09 10.21
CA SER A 422 26.10 8.25 8.96
C SER A 422 25.66 7.28 7.87
N LYS A 423 25.33 6.03 8.23
CA LYS A 423 24.88 5.01 7.28
C LYS A 423 23.42 5.22 6.84
N ALA A 424 22.58 5.74 7.73
CA ALA A 424 21.22 6.14 7.39
C ALA A 424 21.23 7.34 6.43
N ILE A 425 22.06 8.35 6.67
CA ILE A 425 22.26 9.52 5.80
C ILE A 425 22.82 9.08 4.43
N GLU A 426 23.86 8.24 4.41
CA GLU A 426 24.43 7.69 3.17
C GLU A 426 23.36 7.01 2.31
N TRP A 427 22.52 6.18 2.92
CA TRP A 427 21.41 5.50 2.24
C TRP A 427 20.40 6.50 1.66
N THR A 428 19.94 7.44 2.48
CA THR A 428 18.93 8.44 2.08
C THR A 428 19.46 9.30 0.92
N ASN A 429 20.72 9.75 1.00
CA ASN A 429 21.35 10.53 -0.06
C ASN A 429 21.52 9.71 -1.35
N ALA A 430 21.84 8.44 -1.26
CA ALA A 430 21.93 7.56 -2.43
C ALA A 430 20.56 7.38 -3.14
N ILE A 431 19.44 7.37 -2.39
CA ILE A 431 18.09 7.36 -2.96
C ILE A 431 17.75 8.70 -3.62
N ARG A 432 18.04 9.81 -2.94
CA ARG A 432 17.82 11.16 -3.46
C ARG A 432 18.59 11.38 -4.77
N ALA A 433 19.85 10.98 -4.83
CA ALA A 433 20.68 11.11 -6.02
C ALA A 433 20.16 10.32 -7.24
N LYS A 434 19.42 9.23 -7.02
CA LYS A 434 18.85 8.42 -8.11
C LYS A 434 17.51 8.96 -8.62
N THR A 435 16.73 9.61 -7.80
CA THR A 435 15.35 10.02 -8.12
C THR A 435 15.24 10.91 -9.36
N PRO A 436 16.10 11.93 -9.59
CA PRO A 436 15.99 12.80 -10.76
C PRO A 436 16.09 12.07 -12.10
N SER A 437 16.80 10.93 -12.16
CA SER A 437 16.92 10.12 -13.38
C SER A 437 15.76 9.15 -13.61
N THR A 438 14.75 9.18 -12.75
CA THR A 438 13.57 8.32 -12.82
C THR A 438 12.33 9.10 -13.20
N VAL A 439 11.24 8.38 -13.54
CA VAL A 439 9.95 9.02 -13.82
C VAL A 439 9.41 9.86 -12.66
N TRP A 440 9.81 9.57 -11.43
CA TRP A 440 9.39 10.33 -10.23
C TRP A 440 10.12 11.67 -10.11
N GLY A 441 11.19 11.89 -10.87
CA GLY A 441 11.87 13.18 -11.03
C GLY A 441 11.28 14.09 -12.12
N THR A 442 10.22 13.68 -12.83
CA THR A 442 9.63 14.46 -13.95
C THR A 442 8.71 15.60 -13.52
N GLY A 443 8.56 15.86 -12.22
CA GLY A 443 7.90 17.06 -11.68
C GLY A 443 6.39 16.97 -11.48
N CYS A 444 5.77 15.79 -11.52
CA CYS A 444 4.35 15.67 -11.21
C CYS A 444 4.05 15.68 -9.70
N LYS A 445 2.93 16.26 -9.30
CA LYS A 445 2.41 16.16 -7.92
C LYS A 445 1.80 14.77 -7.70
N SER A 446 2.40 13.98 -6.82
CA SER A 446 2.01 12.58 -6.55
C SER A 446 2.16 12.29 -5.06
N TRP A 447 1.37 11.36 -4.52
CA TRP A 447 1.53 10.85 -3.15
C TRP A 447 2.84 10.03 -2.96
N TYR A 448 3.61 9.84 -4.01
CA TYR A 448 4.97 9.29 -3.94
C TYR A 448 5.98 10.31 -3.39
N LEU A 449 5.64 11.60 -3.47
CA LEU A 449 6.51 12.70 -3.09
C LEU A 449 5.98 13.37 -1.81
N ASN A 450 6.90 13.86 -0.97
CA ASN A 450 6.54 14.70 0.17
C ASN A 450 6.16 16.13 -0.27
N ALA A 451 5.88 17.01 0.68
CA ALA A 451 5.49 18.39 0.41
C ALA A 451 6.59 19.21 -0.30
N SER A 452 7.86 18.87 -0.12
CA SER A 452 9.02 19.51 -0.81
C SER A 452 9.29 18.90 -2.19
N GLY A 453 8.50 17.90 -2.65
CA GLY A 453 8.66 17.28 -3.97
C GLY A 453 9.71 16.17 -3.99
N GLU A 454 10.20 15.72 -2.85
CA GLU A 454 11.17 14.62 -2.75
C GLU A 454 10.47 13.25 -2.73
N ASN A 455 11.08 12.27 -3.37
CA ASN A 455 10.62 10.88 -3.33
C ASN A 455 10.95 10.23 -1.98
N THR A 456 9.97 10.17 -1.11
CA THR A 456 10.08 9.49 0.19
C THR A 456 9.39 8.13 0.22
N THR A 457 8.74 7.72 -0.87
CA THR A 457 7.87 6.55 -0.87
C THR A 457 8.38 5.42 -1.75
N VAL A 458 8.82 5.71 -2.97
CA VAL A 458 9.08 4.68 -4.00
C VAL A 458 10.56 4.34 -4.09
N TRP A 459 10.86 3.04 -4.20
CA TRP A 459 12.21 2.55 -4.51
C TRP A 459 12.60 2.92 -5.96
N PRO A 460 13.69 3.69 -6.18
CA PRO A 460 14.02 4.24 -7.50
C PRO A 460 14.90 3.33 -8.37
N ASP A 461 14.87 2.02 -8.17
CA ASP A 461 15.69 1.06 -8.95
C ASP A 461 14.97 -0.30 -9.06
N GLN A 462 15.60 -1.30 -9.65
CA GLN A 462 15.09 -2.66 -9.73
C GLN A 462 15.04 -3.34 -8.35
N THR A 463 14.01 -4.16 -8.13
CA THR A 463 13.76 -4.76 -6.81
C THR A 463 14.78 -5.84 -6.43
N PHE A 464 15.41 -6.51 -7.40
CA PHE A 464 16.49 -7.46 -7.09
C PHE A 464 17.71 -6.79 -6.47
N LYS A 465 17.99 -5.52 -6.80
CA LYS A 465 19.05 -4.75 -6.16
C LYS A 465 18.72 -4.45 -4.71
N PHE A 466 17.47 -4.06 -4.44
CA PHE A 466 17.02 -3.90 -3.07
C PHE A 466 17.21 -5.18 -2.26
N ARG A 467 16.81 -6.33 -2.83
CA ARG A 467 16.98 -7.63 -2.19
C ARG A 467 18.45 -7.97 -1.93
N THR A 468 19.36 -7.56 -2.82
CA THR A 468 20.81 -7.75 -2.62
C THR A 468 21.32 -6.88 -1.48
N LEU A 469 20.89 -5.63 -1.40
CA LEU A 469 21.27 -4.68 -0.34
C LEU A 469 20.77 -5.11 1.04
N THR A 470 19.57 -5.70 1.10
CA THR A 470 18.94 -6.20 2.34
C THR A 470 19.37 -7.63 2.71
N ARG A 471 20.37 -8.22 2.04
CA ARG A 471 20.84 -9.57 2.33
C ARG A 471 21.63 -9.63 3.64
N GLY A 472 20.94 -9.91 4.73
CA GLY A 472 21.52 -10.11 6.06
C GLY A 472 21.82 -8.82 6.83
N PHE A 473 22.23 -8.99 8.09
CA PHE A 473 22.56 -7.92 9.02
C PHE A 473 24.07 -7.62 8.98
N LYS A 474 24.44 -6.35 8.79
CA LYS A 474 25.83 -5.89 8.72
C LYS A 474 26.18 -5.15 10.00
N LYS A 475 26.98 -5.77 10.90
CA LYS A 475 27.35 -5.18 12.19
C LYS A 475 28.06 -3.83 12.09
N GLN A 476 28.94 -3.68 11.08
CA GLN A 476 29.71 -2.45 10.88
C GLN A 476 28.86 -1.22 10.57
N ASP A 477 27.62 -1.42 10.08
CA ASP A 477 26.70 -0.35 9.75
C ASP A 477 25.81 0.07 10.94
N HIS A 478 26.01 -0.56 12.12
CA HIS A 478 25.16 -0.36 13.30
C HIS A 478 25.97 0.00 14.55
N ASP A 479 25.38 0.82 15.37
CA ASP A 479 25.78 0.99 16.76
C ASP A 479 25.17 -0.14 17.59
N ILE A 480 26.00 -0.79 18.42
CA ILE A 480 25.63 -1.97 19.19
C ILE A 480 26.03 -1.72 20.64
N THR A 481 25.03 -1.65 21.52
CA THR A 481 25.21 -1.48 22.97
C THR A 481 24.72 -2.75 23.70
N VAL A 482 25.61 -3.37 24.47
CA VAL A 482 25.31 -4.56 25.29
C VAL A 482 24.74 -4.13 26.64
#